data_b498096654513735ce2755b547615b16
#
_entry.id   b498096654513735ce2755b547615b16
#
_cell.length_a   1.000
_cell.length_b   1.000
_cell.length_c   1.000
_cell.angle_alpha   90.00
_cell.angle_beta   90.00
_cell.angle_gamma   90.00
#
_symmetry.space_group_name_H-M   'P 1'
#
loop_
_entity.id
_entity.type
_entity.pdbx_description
1 polymer ?
#
loop_
_entity_poly.entity_id
_entity_poly.type
_entity_poly.pdbx_seq_one_letter_code
_entity_poly.pdbx_strand_id
1 'polypeptide(L)'
;MVNYSKVSAEDCEYLECLAEAYNLFALFDTPANVIFVDQFIGNINKFKDIFTQYFSRENIFFSCKCNKSFALLKYASEQNCGIEVASNYELNDALKFTKKIIASGPAKDEEYLNNSIDNDVLISVDDVEELKRIKEINKPTRVLLRISDLLGKVSRFGININQIDLCLDFISNSLIQLEGFSFHINNYSLDDRVNAINEVLELAESKNLNISFIDIGGGIPTNYCSKDDYYNFLKQNNKEMYFKEHFIIDYYPYYSEIADEKALDYIFKKVYKKLNKKGIEIIIEPGRSLLKNVGVS
;
A
#
# COMPACT_ATOMS: atom_id res chain seq x y z
N MET A 1 -15.70 32.24 -4.69
CA MET A 1 -15.64 31.46 -3.43
C MET A 1 -15.66 30.00 -3.82
N VAL A 2 -14.53 29.32 -3.72
CA VAL A 2 -14.48 27.89 -3.96
C VAL A 2 -15.27 27.21 -2.84
N ASN A 3 -16.38 26.57 -3.16
CA ASN A 3 -17.07 25.69 -2.20
C ASN A 3 -16.16 24.50 -1.94
N TYR A 4 -15.44 24.52 -0.83
CA TYR A 4 -14.78 23.33 -0.32
C TYR A 4 -15.84 22.26 -0.11
N SER A 5 -15.53 21.02 -0.50
CA SER A 5 -16.43 19.88 -0.32
C SER A 5 -17.00 19.88 1.09
N LYS A 6 -18.31 19.87 1.22
CA LYS A 6 -18.94 19.62 2.52
C LYS A 6 -18.55 18.21 2.95
N VAL A 7 -18.00 18.11 4.14
CA VAL A 7 -17.85 16.80 4.80
C VAL A 7 -19.24 16.16 4.82
N SER A 8 -19.34 14.91 4.35
CA SER A 8 -20.64 14.26 4.29
C SER A 8 -21.20 14.06 5.70
N ALA A 9 -22.51 14.17 5.85
CA ALA A 9 -23.17 13.98 7.15
C ALA A 9 -23.03 12.54 7.71
N GLU A 10 -22.49 11.62 6.92
CA GLU A 10 -22.19 10.24 7.33
C GLU A 10 -20.95 10.10 8.22
N ASP A 11 -20.14 11.17 8.34
CA ASP A 11 -18.95 11.18 9.18
C ASP A 11 -19.14 11.99 10.47
N CYS A 12 -20.21 11.75 11.23
CA CYS A 12 -20.48 12.43 12.52
C CYS A 12 -19.27 12.34 13.48
N GLU A 13 -18.64 11.17 13.59
CA GLU A 13 -17.44 10.96 14.42
C GLU A 13 -16.26 11.85 13.96
N TYR A 14 -16.09 12.03 12.66
CA TYR A 14 -15.04 12.90 12.13
C TYR A 14 -15.32 14.38 12.43
N LEU A 15 -16.59 14.83 12.40
CA LEU A 15 -16.95 16.19 12.76
C LEU A 15 -16.71 16.47 14.25
N GLU A 16 -16.97 15.49 15.12
CA GLU A 16 -16.63 15.57 16.55
C GLU A 16 -15.13 15.70 16.74
N CYS A 17 -14.31 14.87 16.05
CA CYS A 17 -12.85 14.96 16.08
C CYS A 17 -12.35 16.34 15.59
N LEU A 18 -12.96 16.93 14.57
CA LEU A 18 -12.62 18.27 14.10
C LEU A 18 -12.94 19.35 15.13
N ALA A 19 -14.06 19.24 15.82
CA ALA A 19 -14.42 20.18 16.89
C ALA A 19 -13.44 20.09 18.08
N GLU A 20 -13.02 18.88 18.46
CA GLU A 20 -11.99 18.68 19.47
C GLU A 20 -10.63 19.24 19.03
N ALA A 21 -10.22 19.00 17.78
CA ALA A 21 -9.00 19.55 17.23
C ALA A 21 -9.00 21.09 17.23
N TYR A 22 -10.12 21.73 16.89
CA TYR A 22 -10.26 23.18 16.97
C TYR A 22 -10.01 23.70 18.38
N ASN A 23 -10.53 23.03 19.39
CA ASN A 23 -10.30 23.40 20.78
C ASN A 23 -8.81 23.21 21.18
N LEU A 24 -8.16 22.17 20.68
CA LEU A 24 -6.72 21.93 20.90
C LEU A 24 -5.86 23.02 20.26
N PHE A 25 -6.17 23.47 19.04
CA PHE A 25 -5.45 24.57 18.38
C PHE A 25 -5.55 25.90 19.15
N ALA A 26 -6.63 26.11 19.92
CA ALA A 26 -6.74 27.27 20.79
C ALA A 26 -5.86 27.19 22.05
N LEU A 27 -5.41 25.97 22.42
CA LEU A 27 -4.58 25.73 23.62
C LEU A 27 -3.10 25.61 23.32
N PHE A 28 -2.72 25.28 22.07
CA PHE A 28 -1.35 25.05 21.66
C PHE A 28 -0.91 26.07 20.61
N ASP A 29 0.41 26.32 20.56
CA ASP A 29 0.99 27.15 19.51
C ASP A 29 0.80 26.49 18.12
N THR A 30 0.54 27.32 17.11
CA THR A 30 0.44 26.90 15.72
C THR A 30 1.74 27.17 14.96
N PRO A 31 2.09 26.40 13.90
CA PRO A 31 1.29 25.30 13.31
C PRO A 31 1.34 24.01 14.12
N ALA A 32 0.24 23.27 14.14
CA ALA A 32 0.14 21.97 14.79
C ALA A 32 -0.58 20.97 13.90
N ASN A 33 -0.21 19.68 14.03
CA ASN A 33 -0.88 18.56 13.35
C ASN A 33 -1.55 17.69 14.40
N VAL A 34 -2.84 17.46 14.26
CA VAL A 34 -3.62 16.57 15.13
C VAL A 34 -3.89 15.26 14.41
N ILE A 35 -3.64 14.13 15.08
CA ILE A 35 -3.90 12.79 14.55
C ILE A 35 -5.02 12.15 15.36
N PHE A 36 -6.07 11.70 14.68
CA PHE A 36 -7.21 11.01 15.27
C PHE A 36 -6.96 9.50 15.24
N VAL A 37 -6.41 8.99 16.32
CA VAL A 37 -5.96 7.59 16.42
C VAL A 37 -7.12 6.61 16.27
N ASP A 38 -8.27 6.90 16.85
CA ASP A 38 -9.45 6.02 16.78
C ASP A 38 -9.97 5.87 15.35
N GLN A 39 -9.92 6.94 14.56
CA GLN A 39 -10.24 6.88 13.13
C GLN A 39 -9.27 5.97 12.37
N PHE A 40 -7.98 6.05 12.68
CA PHE A 40 -6.97 5.18 12.09
C PHE A 40 -7.22 3.70 12.43
N ILE A 41 -7.46 3.41 13.70
CA ILE A 41 -7.80 2.06 14.16
C ILE A 41 -9.09 1.56 13.51
N GLY A 42 -10.11 2.40 13.44
CA GLY A 42 -11.37 2.08 12.78
C GLY A 42 -11.18 1.74 11.29
N ASN A 43 -10.36 2.49 10.58
CA ASN A 43 -10.03 2.20 9.19
C ASN A 43 -9.29 0.86 9.03
N ILE A 44 -8.31 0.55 9.88
CA ILE A 44 -7.63 -0.75 9.89
C ILE A 44 -8.66 -1.87 10.09
N ASN A 45 -9.55 -1.75 11.06
CA ASN A 45 -10.53 -2.78 11.39
C ASN A 45 -11.50 -3.06 10.22
N LYS A 46 -11.97 -2.03 9.51
CA LYS A 46 -12.79 -2.21 8.30
C LYS A 46 -12.09 -3.07 7.25
N PHE A 47 -10.79 -2.89 7.05
CA PHE A 47 -10.01 -3.71 6.12
C PHE A 47 -9.82 -5.14 6.63
N LYS A 48 -9.58 -5.32 7.93
CA LYS A 48 -9.47 -6.63 8.57
C LYS A 48 -10.76 -7.43 8.45
N ASP A 49 -11.90 -6.80 8.65
CA ASP A 49 -13.22 -7.43 8.53
C ASP A 49 -13.45 -8.01 7.13
N ILE A 50 -12.88 -7.40 6.08
CA ILE A 50 -12.90 -7.97 4.75
C ILE A 50 -11.92 -9.14 4.63
N PHE A 51 -10.68 -9.00 5.14
CA PHE A 51 -9.70 -10.09 5.07
C PHE A 51 -10.22 -11.38 5.69
N THR A 52 -10.83 -11.29 6.89
CA THR A 52 -11.33 -12.46 7.64
C THR A 52 -12.45 -13.22 6.93
N GLN A 53 -13.13 -12.60 5.95
CA GLN A 53 -14.14 -13.25 5.14
C GLN A 53 -13.54 -14.16 4.04
N TYR A 54 -12.29 -13.94 3.67
CA TYR A 54 -11.64 -14.59 2.54
C TYR A 54 -10.36 -15.37 2.91
N PHE A 55 -9.52 -14.82 3.78
CA PHE A 55 -8.18 -15.33 4.07
C PHE A 55 -8.01 -15.65 5.55
N SER A 56 -7.08 -16.56 5.84
CA SER A 56 -6.78 -16.99 7.22
C SER A 56 -5.93 -15.97 7.98
N ARG A 57 -5.25 -15.07 7.27
CA ARG A 57 -4.36 -14.06 7.83
C ARG A 57 -4.69 -12.67 7.27
N GLU A 58 -4.58 -11.68 8.13
CA GLU A 58 -4.75 -10.26 7.79
C GLU A 58 -3.39 -9.68 7.39
N ASN A 59 -3.05 -9.82 6.10
CA ASN A 59 -1.76 -9.34 5.58
C ASN A 59 -1.89 -7.89 5.11
N ILE A 60 -2.18 -7.00 6.06
CA ILE A 60 -2.29 -5.55 5.87
C ILE A 60 -1.00 -4.93 6.39
N PHE A 61 -0.34 -4.11 5.57
CA PHE A 61 0.88 -3.39 5.93
C PHE A 61 0.67 -1.89 5.72
N PHE A 62 0.66 -1.13 6.79
CA PHE A 62 0.56 0.33 6.71
C PHE A 62 1.77 0.91 6.00
N SER A 63 1.54 1.66 4.93
CA SER A 63 2.61 2.26 4.13
C SER A 63 3.17 3.51 4.84
N CYS A 64 4.34 3.37 5.48
CA CYS A 64 4.99 4.40 6.30
C CYS A 64 5.24 5.72 5.56
N LYS A 65 5.53 5.65 4.24
CA LYS A 65 5.76 6.84 3.40
C LYS A 65 4.58 7.83 3.37
N CYS A 66 3.37 7.38 3.69
CA CYS A 66 2.18 8.23 3.70
C CYS A 66 2.12 9.14 4.92
N ASN A 67 2.60 8.67 6.07
CA ASN A 67 2.75 9.45 7.29
C ASN A 67 3.71 8.72 8.25
N LYS A 68 4.82 9.36 8.62
CA LYS A 68 5.90 8.78 9.43
C LYS A 68 5.73 9.01 10.93
N SER A 69 4.56 9.40 11.39
CA SER A 69 4.30 9.61 12.82
C SER A 69 4.47 8.31 13.60
N PHE A 70 5.24 8.35 14.68
CA PHE A 70 5.42 7.22 15.61
C PHE A 70 4.10 6.74 16.20
N ALA A 71 3.14 7.64 16.40
CA ALA A 71 1.82 7.25 16.86
C ALA A 71 1.17 6.26 15.89
N LEU A 72 1.19 6.55 14.59
CA LEU A 72 0.60 5.66 13.58
C LEU A 72 1.33 4.31 13.50
N LEU A 73 2.67 4.30 13.57
CA LEU A 73 3.46 3.05 13.59
C LEU A 73 3.11 2.20 14.81
N LYS A 74 3.04 2.83 16.00
CA LYS A 74 2.66 2.18 17.25
C LYS A 74 1.28 1.55 17.15
N TYR A 75 0.27 2.34 16.77
CA TYR A 75 -1.11 1.86 16.75
C TYR A 75 -1.38 0.87 15.61
N ALA A 76 -0.69 0.97 14.46
CA ALA A 76 -0.70 -0.08 13.45
C ALA A 76 -0.22 -1.41 14.02
N SER A 77 0.91 -1.39 14.73
CA SER A 77 1.46 -2.58 15.39
C SER A 77 0.51 -3.17 16.44
N GLU A 78 -0.07 -2.34 17.30
CA GLU A 78 -1.05 -2.76 18.31
C GLU A 78 -2.30 -3.41 17.68
N GLN A 79 -2.64 -3.03 16.47
CA GLN A 79 -3.69 -3.66 15.68
C GLN A 79 -3.19 -4.86 14.86
N ASN A 80 -2.00 -5.42 15.10
CA ASN A 80 -1.40 -6.48 14.28
C ASN A 80 -1.35 -6.15 12.76
N CYS A 81 -1.42 -4.86 12.41
CA CYS A 81 -1.13 -4.37 11.08
C CYS A 81 0.39 -4.25 10.93
N GLY A 82 0.97 -4.84 9.87
CA GLY A 82 2.38 -4.70 9.55
C GLY A 82 2.72 -3.28 9.08
N ILE A 83 4.00 -3.03 8.83
CA ILE A 83 4.48 -1.75 8.32
C ILE A 83 5.26 -1.98 7.04
N GLU A 84 4.89 -1.30 5.95
CA GLU A 84 5.71 -1.20 4.73
C GLU A 84 6.62 0.00 4.85
N VAL A 85 7.92 -0.22 4.62
CA VAL A 85 8.97 0.78 4.72
C VAL A 85 9.77 0.87 3.42
N ALA A 86 10.23 2.06 3.06
CA ALA A 86 10.95 2.33 1.81
C ALA A 86 12.35 2.94 2.03
N SER A 87 12.86 2.91 3.26
CA SER A 87 14.20 3.37 3.61
C SER A 87 14.68 2.75 4.92
N ASN A 88 15.99 2.76 5.14
CA ASN A 88 16.58 2.29 6.39
C ASN A 88 16.12 3.11 7.62
N TYR A 89 15.84 4.40 7.46
CA TYR A 89 15.28 5.24 8.52
C TYR A 89 13.88 4.76 8.93
N GLU A 90 13.00 4.53 7.96
CA GLU A 90 11.65 4.01 8.23
C GLU A 90 11.71 2.61 8.84
N LEU A 91 12.65 1.76 8.40
CA LEU A 91 12.89 0.43 8.98
C LEU A 91 13.27 0.53 10.46
N ASN A 92 14.25 1.37 10.78
CA ASN A 92 14.71 1.57 12.17
C ASN A 92 13.57 2.08 13.07
N ASP A 93 12.69 2.92 12.54
CA ASP A 93 11.54 3.40 13.29
C ASP A 93 10.46 2.33 13.45
N ALA A 94 10.16 1.56 12.41
CA ALA A 94 9.19 0.47 12.45
C ALA A 94 9.62 -0.67 13.40
N LEU A 95 10.91 -0.99 13.43
CA LEU A 95 11.48 -2.03 14.29
C LEU A 95 11.30 -1.76 15.81
N LYS A 96 11.05 -0.50 16.19
CA LYS A 96 10.72 -0.13 17.59
C LYS A 96 9.36 -0.69 18.02
N PHE A 97 8.47 -1.00 17.07
CA PHE A 97 7.09 -1.37 17.35
C PHE A 97 6.72 -2.78 16.89
N THR A 98 7.28 -3.27 15.77
CA THR A 98 6.90 -4.56 15.20
C THR A 98 8.05 -5.25 14.48
N LYS A 99 7.91 -6.57 14.30
CA LYS A 99 8.72 -7.37 13.36
C LYS A 99 7.96 -7.72 12.07
N LYS A 100 6.65 -7.42 12.00
CA LYS A 100 5.84 -7.63 10.81
C LYS A 100 6.09 -6.47 9.84
N ILE A 101 7.16 -6.57 9.04
CA ILE A 101 7.63 -5.49 8.17
C ILE A 101 7.87 -6.02 6.75
N ILE A 102 7.55 -5.19 5.75
CA ILE A 102 7.99 -5.36 4.36
C ILE A 102 8.93 -4.20 4.01
N ALA A 103 10.13 -4.54 3.54
CA ALA A 103 11.09 -3.58 3.02
C ALA A 103 10.88 -3.43 1.50
N SER A 104 10.36 -2.30 1.08
CA SER A 104 10.10 -1.94 -0.30
C SER A 104 10.99 -0.79 -0.79
N GLY A 105 10.67 -0.25 -1.96
CA GLY A 105 11.36 0.86 -2.57
C GLY A 105 12.50 0.44 -3.48
N PRO A 106 12.78 1.23 -4.52
CA PRO A 106 13.90 1.01 -5.42
C PRO A 106 15.22 1.38 -4.76
N ALA A 107 16.32 0.82 -5.27
CA ALA A 107 17.69 1.19 -4.90
C ALA A 107 17.98 1.10 -3.39
N LYS A 108 17.60 -0.02 -2.76
CA LYS A 108 18.01 -0.29 -1.37
C LYS A 108 19.53 -0.36 -1.29
N ASP A 109 20.13 0.47 -0.44
CA ASP A 109 21.55 0.45 -0.20
C ASP A 109 21.98 -0.76 0.64
N GLU A 110 23.28 -0.94 0.80
CA GLU A 110 23.85 -2.08 1.54
C GLU A 110 23.43 -2.08 3.02
N GLU A 111 23.35 -0.92 3.64
CA GLU A 111 22.93 -0.79 5.04
C GLU A 111 21.48 -1.21 5.21
N TYR A 112 20.60 -0.76 4.31
CA TYR A 112 19.17 -1.11 4.34
C TYR A 112 18.95 -2.61 4.10
N LEU A 113 19.68 -3.21 3.13
CA LEU A 113 19.59 -4.65 2.86
C LEU A 113 20.08 -5.48 4.06
N ASN A 114 21.25 -5.17 4.61
CA ASN A 114 21.79 -5.88 5.78
C ASN A 114 20.84 -5.77 6.98
N ASN A 115 20.36 -4.57 7.30
CA ASN A 115 19.43 -4.35 8.41
C ASN A 115 18.11 -5.11 8.20
N SER A 116 17.58 -5.15 6.98
CA SER A 116 16.39 -5.92 6.65
C SER A 116 16.59 -7.42 6.85
N ILE A 117 17.71 -7.95 6.37
CA ILE A 117 18.05 -9.37 6.48
C ILE A 117 18.29 -9.77 7.95
N ASP A 118 19.05 -8.98 8.70
CA ASP A 118 19.38 -9.25 10.10
C ASP A 118 18.13 -9.22 11.03
N ASN A 119 17.06 -8.57 10.58
CA ASN A 119 15.79 -8.51 11.32
C ASN A 119 14.69 -9.42 10.73
N ASP A 120 15.02 -10.32 9.80
CA ASP A 120 14.08 -11.25 9.13
C ASP A 120 12.90 -10.52 8.45
N VAL A 121 13.14 -9.35 7.87
CA VAL A 121 12.15 -8.56 7.16
C VAL A 121 11.90 -9.16 5.78
N LEU A 122 10.63 -9.20 5.34
CA LEU A 122 10.28 -9.60 3.98
C LEU A 122 10.70 -8.49 3.01
N ILE A 123 11.56 -8.81 2.03
CA ILE A 123 12.10 -7.83 1.09
C ILE A 123 11.37 -7.91 -0.24
N SER A 124 10.74 -6.82 -0.66
CA SER A 124 10.22 -6.66 -2.02
C SER A 124 11.35 -6.18 -2.93
N VAL A 125 11.92 -7.11 -3.71
CA VAL A 125 13.09 -6.88 -4.59
C VAL A 125 12.65 -6.14 -5.84
N ASP A 126 13.29 -5.00 -6.11
CA ASP A 126 12.89 -4.08 -7.19
C ASP A 126 13.67 -4.29 -8.49
N ASP A 127 14.85 -4.89 -8.43
CA ASP A 127 15.68 -5.19 -9.61
C ASP A 127 16.62 -6.40 -9.43
N VAL A 128 17.17 -6.88 -10.54
CA VAL A 128 18.05 -8.05 -10.59
C VAL A 128 19.37 -7.83 -9.84
N GLU A 129 19.94 -6.63 -9.89
CA GLU A 129 21.20 -6.31 -9.20
C GLU A 129 20.98 -6.24 -7.68
N GLU A 130 19.82 -5.82 -7.23
CA GLU A 130 19.46 -5.90 -5.81
C GLU A 130 19.40 -7.37 -5.34
N LEU A 131 18.77 -8.25 -6.12
CA LEU A 131 18.71 -9.69 -5.82
C LEU A 131 20.12 -10.32 -5.77
N LYS A 132 20.99 -9.89 -6.66
CA LYS A 132 22.39 -10.34 -6.69
C LYS A 132 23.15 -9.91 -5.43
N ARG A 133 22.98 -8.66 -4.99
CA ARG A 133 23.56 -8.18 -3.72
C ARG A 133 23.03 -8.96 -2.51
N ILE A 134 21.73 -9.26 -2.46
CA ILE A 134 21.16 -10.11 -1.43
C ILE A 134 21.79 -11.51 -1.42
N LYS A 135 22.02 -12.10 -2.59
CA LYS A 135 22.71 -13.38 -2.72
C LYS A 135 24.16 -13.31 -2.20
N GLU A 136 24.88 -12.22 -2.48
CA GLU A 136 26.27 -12.00 -2.05
C GLU A 136 26.39 -11.85 -0.51
N ILE A 137 25.36 -11.31 0.16
CA ILE A 137 25.27 -11.26 1.64
C ILE A 137 25.23 -12.67 2.24
N ASN A 138 24.72 -13.65 1.49
CA ASN A 138 24.72 -15.06 1.83
C ASN A 138 24.12 -15.40 3.22
N LYS A 139 23.00 -14.81 3.54
CA LYS A 139 22.18 -15.09 4.74
C LYS A 139 20.78 -15.56 4.35
N PRO A 140 20.09 -16.37 5.18
CA PRO A 140 18.68 -16.69 4.96
C PRO A 140 17.86 -15.41 4.78
N THR A 141 17.15 -15.29 3.66
CA THR A 141 16.42 -14.07 3.29
C THR A 141 15.11 -14.42 2.60
N ARG A 142 14.01 -13.83 3.04
CA ARG A 142 12.70 -13.98 2.43
C ARG A 142 12.44 -12.83 1.47
N VAL A 143 12.02 -13.15 0.23
CA VAL A 143 11.81 -12.14 -0.80
C VAL A 143 10.48 -12.29 -1.54
N LEU A 144 9.94 -11.16 -1.98
CA LEU A 144 8.99 -11.03 -3.08
C LEU A 144 9.73 -10.46 -4.28
N LEU A 145 9.49 -10.96 -5.48
CA LEU A 145 9.97 -10.32 -6.70
C LEU A 145 8.91 -9.35 -7.20
N ARG A 146 9.25 -8.06 -7.30
CA ARG A 146 8.34 -7.05 -7.80
C ARG A 146 8.33 -7.03 -9.32
N ILE A 147 7.16 -7.21 -9.92
CA ILE A 147 6.99 -7.25 -11.38
C ILE A 147 6.66 -5.85 -11.93
N SER A 148 7.36 -5.46 -13.02
CA SER A 148 7.27 -4.12 -13.62
C SER A 148 6.28 -3.98 -14.77
N ASP A 149 6.01 -5.05 -15.53
CA ASP A 149 5.41 -5.00 -16.87
C ASP A 149 4.10 -5.81 -17.00
N LEU A 150 3.32 -5.84 -15.92
CA LEU A 150 1.98 -6.44 -15.95
C LEU A 150 1.01 -5.62 -16.83
N LEU A 151 0.03 -6.30 -17.41
CA LEU A 151 -1.03 -5.71 -18.25
C LEU A 151 -0.48 -4.97 -19.49
N GLY A 152 0.70 -5.36 -19.98
CA GLY A 152 1.36 -4.67 -21.09
C GLY A 152 1.79 -3.24 -20.77
N LYS A 153 1.82 -2.84 -19.50
CA LYS A 153 2.22 -1.50 -19.03
C LYS A 153 3.56 -1.61 -18.32
N VAL A 154 4.57 -0.92 -18.84
CA VAL A 154 5.91 -0.92 -18.23
C VAL A 154 5.97 0.12 -17.11
N SER A 155 6.34 -0.33 -15.91
CA SER A 155 6.71 0.53 -14.79
C SER A 155 8.22 0.78 -14.81
N ARG A 156 8.66 1.93 -14.29
CA ARG A 156 10.07 2.21 -14.01
C ARG A 156 10.60 1.44 -12.77
N PHE A 157 9.73 0.77 -12.05
CA PHE A 157 10.03 0.01 -10.85
C PHE A 157 9.69 -1.44 -11.05
N GLY A 158 10.51 -2.33 -10.50
CA GLY A 158 10.29 -3.76 -10.56
C GLY A 158 11.09 -4.44 -11.68
N ILE A 159 11.07 -5.74 -11.64
CA ILE A 159 11.76 -6.67 -12.52
C ILE A 159 10.87 -6.96 -13.74
N ASN A 160 11.41 -6.92 -14.94
CA ASN A 160 10.69 -7.31 -16.14
C ASN A 160 10.47 -8.84 -16.16
N ILE A 161 9.29 -9.28 -16.62
CA ILE A 161 8.93 -10.71 -16.68
C ILE A 161 9.99 -11.53 -17.42
N ASN A 162 10.63 -10.99 -18.43
CA ASN A 162 11.71 -11.68 -19.18
C ASN A 162 12.97 -11.95 -18.36
N GLN A 163 13.13 -11.30 -17.21
CA GLN A 163 14.27 -11.46 -16.31
C GLN A 163 13.96 -12.44 -15.15
N ILE A 164 12.76 -12.93 -15.04
CA ILE A 164 12.35 -13.81 -13.92
C ILE A 164 13.18 -15.11 -13.92
N ASP A 165 13.46 -15.71 -15.08
CA ASP A 165 14.28 -16.92 -15.11
C ASP A 165 15.68 -16.68 -14.54
N LEU A 166 16.30 -15.55 -14.86
CA LEU A 166 17.57 -15.14 -14.25
C LEU A 166 17.47 -14.97 -12.73
N CYS A 167 16.38 -14.37 -12.25
CA CYS A 167 16.13 -14.25 -10.80
C CYS A 167 16.00 -15.63 -10.14
N LEU A 168 15.28 -16.55 -10.76
CA LEU A 168 15.10 -17.91 -10.25
C LEU A 168 16.43 -18.68 -10.21
N ASP A 169 17.30 -18.48 -11.18
CA ASP A 169 18.68 -19.04 -11.19
C ASP A 169 19.52 -18.50 -10.03
N PHE A 170 19.40 -17.22 -9.70
CA PHE A 170 20.08 -16.67 -8.52
C PHE A 170 19.54 -17.23 -7.22
N ILE A 171 18.22 -17.41 -7.11
CA ILE A 171 17.54 -17.94 -5.92
C ILE A 171 17.87 -19.43 -5.71
N SER A 172 17.83 -20.24 -6.77
CA SER A 172 17.99 -21.69 -6.68
C SER A 172 19.30 -22.16 -6.05
N ASN A 173 20.36 -21.34 -6.15
CA ASN A 173 21.70 -21.62 -5.63
C ASN A 173 22.07 -20.63 -4.49
N SER A 174 21.13 -20.33 -3.60
CA SER A 174 21.33 -19.37 -2.52
C SER A 174 20.52 -19.73 -1.28
N LEU A 175 20.65 -18.93 -0.23
CA LEU A 175 19.82 -19.00 0.99
C LEU A 175 18.56 -18.11 0.89
N ILE A 176 18.21 -17.66 -0.33
CA ILE A 176 17.05 -16.83 -0.57
C ILE A 176 15.80 -17.72 -0.71
N GLN A 177 14.74 -17.38 0.03
CA GLN A 177 13.44 -18.01 -0.08
C GLN A 177 12.49 -17.08 -0.84
N LEU A 178 12.02 -17.53 -2.01
CA LEU A 178 10.97 -16.83 -2.76
C LEU A 178 9.62 -17.09 -2.09
N GLU A 179 9.06 -16.06 -1.45
CA GLU A 179 7.72 -16.11 -0.86
C GLU A 179 6.61 -15.81 -1.88
N GLY A 180 6.94 -15.09 -2.95
CA GLY A 180 5.97 -14.74 -3.98
C GLY A 180 6.36 -13.55 -4.83
N PHE A 181 5.33 -12.87 -5.31
CA PHE A 181 5.49 -11.72 -6.18
C PHE A 181 4.79 -10.48 -5.61
N SER A 182 5.32 -9.32 -5.93
CA SER A 182 4.67 -8.04 -5.63
C SER A 182 4.47 -7.22 -6.90
N PHE A 183 3.49 -6.32 -6.90
CA PHE A 183 3.32 -5.33 -7.94
C PHE A 183 2.62 -4.07 -7.42
N HIS A 184 2.77 -2.98 -8.14
CA HIS A 184 2.04 -1.74 -7.83
C HIS A 184 1.49 -1.13 -9.12
N ILE A 185 0.17 -1.01 -9.21
CA ILE A 185 -0.51 -0.43 -10.36
C ILE A 185 -0.74 1.06 -10.11
N ASN A 186 -0.29 1.91 -11.05
CA ASN A 186 -0.37 3.38 -10.94
C ASN A 186 -1.76 3.96 -11.25
N ASN A 187 -2.80 3.13 -11.26
CA ASN A 187 -4.17 3.56 -11.43
C ASN A 187 -5.07 2.98 -10.33
N TYR A 188 -6.33 3.43 -10.30
CA TYR A 188 -7.32 3.01 -9.30
C TYR A 188 -8.32 1.98 -9.87
N SER A 189 -8.03 1.37 -11.03
CA SER A 189 -8.85 0.33 -11.64
C SER A 189 -8.79 -0.95 -10.80
N LEU A 190 -9.94 -1.39 -10.33
CA LEU A 190 -10.06 -2.64 -9.58
C LEU A 190 -9.92 -3.85 -10.49
N ASP A 191 -10.41 -3.76 -11.74
CA ASP A 191 -10.28 -4.83 -12.73
C ASP A 191 -8.82 -5.01 -13.18
N ASP A 192 -8.06 -3.93 -13.33
CA ASP A 192 -6.62 -4.06 -13.62
C ASP A 192 -5.90 -4.81 -12.50
N ARG A 193 -6.26 -4.59 -11.22
CA ARG A 193 -5.68 -5.37 -10.10
C ARG A 193 -6.05 -6.84 -10.16
N VAL A 194 -7.31 -7.14 -10.45
CA VAL A 194 -7.77 -8.54 -10.63
C VAL A 194 -7.01 -9.20 -11.78
N ASN A 195 -6.84 -8.52 -12.90
CA ASN A 195 -6.13 -9.04 -14.07
C ASN A 195 -4.64 -9.25 -13.76
N ALA A 196 -3.99 -8.29 -13.08
CA ALA A 196 -2.60 -8.43 -12.67
C ALA A 196 -2.38 -9.62 -11.71
N ILE A 197 -3.30 -9.86 -10.76
CA ILE A 197 -3.25 -11.06 -9.91
C ILE A 197 -3.32 -12.33 -10.77
N ASN A 198 -4.20 -12.37 -11.79
CA ASN A 198 -4.29 -13.53 -12.68
C ASN A 198 -3.00 -13.72 -13.50
N GLU A 199 -2.40 -12.64 -14.05
CA GLU A 199 -1.11 -12.72 -14.77
C GLU A 199 0.01 -13.25 -13.87
N VAL A 200 0.08 -12.79 -12.62
CA VAL A 200 1.07 -13.30 -11.63
C VAL A 200 0.83 -14.77 -11.31
N LEU A 201 -0.43 -15.21 -11.21
CA LEU A 201 -0.76 -16.63 -11.01
C LEU A 201 -0.33 -17.47 -12.21
N GLU A 202 -0.58 -17.01 -13.43
CA GLU A 202 -0.16 -17.66 -14.67
C GLU A 202 1.38 -17.74 -14.78
N LEU A 203 2.06 -16.67 -14.38
CA LEU A 203 3.53 -16.67 -14.30
C LEU A 203 4.04 -17.72 -13.32
N ALA A 204 3.51 -17.77 -12.10
CA ALA A 204 3.90 -18.76 -11.09
C ALA A 204 3.63 -20.20 -11.58
N GLU A 205 2.48 -20.43 -12.22
CA GLU A 205 2.15 -21.73 -12.81
C GLU A 205 3.11 -22.12 -13.95
N SER A 206 3.38 -21.20 -14.87
CA SER A 206 4.27 -21.47 -16.02
C SER A 206 5.68 -21.81 -15.60
N LYS A 207 6.13 -21.30 -14.45
CA LYS A 207 7.44 -21.58 -13.84
C LYS A 207 7.42 -22.69 -12.80
N ASN A 208 6.25 -23.32 -12.58
CA ASN A 208 6.04 -24.35 -11.57
C ASN A 208 6.50 -23.93 -10.16
N LEU A 209 6.20 -22.66 -9.79
CA LEU A 209 6.58 -22.08 -8.50
C LEU A 209 5.48 -22.32 -7.45
N ASN A 210 5.92 -22.68 -6.25
CA ASN A 210 5.06 -22.71 -5.07
C ASN A 210 5.29 -21.43 -4.28
N ILE A 211 4.37 -20.47 -4.39
CA ILE A 211 4.43 -19.18 -3.72
C ILE A 211 3.38 -19.09 -2.62
N SER A 212 3.69 -18.33 -1.58
CA SER A 212 2.79 -18.10 -0.43
C SER A 212 1.98 -16.82 -0.58
N PHE A 213 2.52 -15.80 -1.26
CA PHE A 213 1.94 -14.47 -1.29
C PHE A 213 1.91 -13.85 -2.69
N ILE A 214 0.87 -13.03 -2.91
CA ILE A 214 0.84 -12.00 -3.94
C ILE A 214 0.56 -10.67 -3.24
N ASP A 215 1.55 -9.77 -3.30
CA ASP A 215 1.40 -8.42 -2.79
C ASP A 215 0.92 -7.49 -3.92
N ILE A 216 -0.27 -6.95 -3.74
CA ILE A 216 -0.93 -6.08 -4.73
C ILE A 216 -0.66 -4.59 -4.50
N GLY A 217 0.20 -4.29 -3.53
CA GLY A 217 0.59 -2.93 -3.17
C GLY A 217 -0.53 -2.11 -2.54
N GLY A 218 -0.39 -0.81 -2.66
CA GLY A 218 -1.39 0.17 -2.23
C GLY A 218 -2.31 0.64 -3.36
N GLY A 219 -2.73 1.91 -3.28
CA GLY A 219 -3.55 2.54 -4.32
C GLY A 219 -5.01 2.05 -4.33
N ILE A 220 -5.55 1.66 -3.19
CA ILE A 220 -6.98 1.40 -3.03
C ILE A 220 -7.73 2.74 -3.19
N PRO A 221 -8.76 2.81 -4.07
CA PRO A 221 -9.59 4.00 -4.20
C PRO A 221 -10.17 4.43 -2.85
N THR A 222 -10.14 5.71 -2.57
CA THR A 222 -10.63 6.27 -1.29
C THR A 222 -11.49 7.49 -1.56
N ASN A 223 -12.68 7.54 -0.99
CA ASN A 223 -13.59 8.67 -1.15
C ASN A 223 -13.33 9.74 -0.10
N TYR A 224 -13.05 10.96 -0.55
CA TYR A 224 -12.84 12.15 0.27
C TYR A 224 -13.98 13.17 0.16
N CYS A 225 -14.84 13.01 -0.83
CA CYS A 225 -15.99 13.89 -1.05
C CYS A 225 -17.16 13.09 -1.63
N SER A 226 -18.33 13.72 -1.70
CA SER A 226 -19.49 13.12 -2.34
C SER A 226 -19.32 13.03 -3.85
N LYS A 227 -20.10 12.16 -4.49
CA LYS A 227 -20.18 12.04 -5.95
C LYS A 227 -20.49 13.37 -6.62
N ASP A 228 -21.48 14.06 -6.10
CA ASP A 228 -21.98 15.31 -6.71
C ASP A 228 -20.92 16.42 -6.59
N ASP A 229 -20.24 16.54 -5.45
CA ASP A 229 -19.18 17.52 -5.26
C ASP A 229 -18.01 17.27 -6.23
N TYR A 230 -17.58 16.01 -6.38
CA TYR A 230 -16.49 15.64 -7.28
C TYR A 230 -16.83 15.96 -8.74
N TYR A 231 -18.01 15.55 -9.21
CA TYR A 231 -18.41 15.81 -10.59
C TYR A 231 -18.73 17.29 -10.85
N ASN A 232 -19.24 18.02 -9.86
CA ASN A 232 -19.40 19.47 -9.97
C ASN A 232 -18.05 20.18 -10.07
N PHE A 233 -17.07 19.77 -9.29
CA PHE A 233 -15.70 20.27 -9.41
C PHE A 233 -15.14 20.01 -10.83
N LEU A 234 -15.25 18.80 -11.35
CA LEU A 234 -14.73 18.46 -12.68
C LEU A 234 -15.41 19.28 -13.79
N LYS A 235 -16.71 19.58 -13.68
CA LYS A 235 -17.43 20.42 -14.64
C LYS A 235 -16.99 21.89 -14.60
N GLN A 236 -16.62 22.38 -13.43
CA GLN A 236 -16.20 23.78 -13.22
C GLN A 236 -14.70 23.98 -13.46
N ASN A 237 -13.94 22.89 -13.51
CA ASN A 237 -12.50 22.91 -13.67
C ASN A 237 -12.10 23.45 -15.04
N ASN A 238 -11.47 24.62 -15.09
CA ASN A 238 -11.02 25.27 -16.31
C ASN A 238 -9.69 26.02 -16.06
N LYS A 239 -9.06 26.52 -17.14
CA LYS A 239 -7.76 27.18 -17.06
C LYS A 239 -7.73 28.42 -16.19
N GLU A 240 -8.83 29.15 -16.09
CA GLU A 240 -8.95 30.39 -15.32
C GLU A 240 -8.83 30.15 -13.79
N MET A 241 -9.05 28.93 -13.35
CA MET A 241 -8.89 28.54 -11.94
C MET A 241 -7.43 28.40 -11.51
N TYR A 242 -6.47 28.43 -12.44
CA TYR A 242 -5.07 28.14 -12.16
C TYR A 242 -4.17 29.35 -12.35
N PHE A 243 -3.22 29.51 -11.45
CA PHE A 243 -2.21 30.55 -11.55
C PHE A 243 -1.40 30.38 -12.85
N LYS A 244 -1.30 31.43 -13.65
CA LYS A 244 -0.63 31.45 -14.97
C LYS A 244 -1.15 30.38 -15.94
N GLU A 245 -2.41 30.05 -15.86
CA GLU A 245 -3.08 29.06 -16.74
C GLU A 245 -2.40 27.69 -16.78
N HIS A 246 -1.65 27.32 -15.75
CA HIS A 246 -1.10 25.97 -15.60
C HIS A 246 -2.21 24.98 -15.25
N PHE A 247 -2.97 24.60 -16.28
CA PHE A 247 -4.12 23.73 -16.14
C PHE A 247 -3.72 22.29 -15.82
N ILE A 248 -4.23 21.76 -14.72
CA ILE A 248 -4.04 20.39 -14.32
C ILE A 248 -5.27 19.59 -14.79
N ILE A 249 -5.07 18.58 -15.63
CA ILE A 249 -6.12 17.71 -16.18
C ILE A 249 -6.14 16.33 -15.51
N ASP A 250 -5.11 16.00 -14.77
CA ASP A 250 -4.93 14.69 -14.15
C ASP A 250 -4.96 14.83 -12.63
N TYR A 251 -6.11 14.49 -12.03
CA TYR A 251 -6.36 14.58 -10.59
C TYR A 251 -6.41 13.21 -9.97
N TYR A 252 -6.01 13.14 -8.72
CA TYR A 252 -6.42 12.02 -7.87
C TYR A 252 -7.95 11.92 -7.87
N PRO A 253 -8.52 10.72 -8.11
CA PRO A 253 -9.97 10.54 -8.08
C PRO A 253 -10.45 10.62 -6.62
N TYR A 254 -10.92 11.80 -6.21
CA TYR A 254 -11.45 12.03 -4.86
C TYR A 254 -12.77 11.32 -4.59
N TYR A 255 -13.37 10.74 -5.64
CA TYR A 255 -14.55 9.89 -5.56
C TYR A 255 -14.41 8.68 -6.51
N SER A 256 -14.85 7.52 -6.03
CA SER A 256 -15.01 6.29 -6.82
C SER A 256 -16.30 5.59 -6.40
N GLU A 257 -17.02 4.98 -7.35
CA GLU A 257 -18.25 4.22 -7.06
C GLU A 257 -18.00 3.05 -6.08
N ILE A 258 -16.82 2.44 -6.18
CA ILE A 258 -16.37 1.36 -5.28
C ILE A 258 -15.03 1.80 -4.68
N ALA A 259 -15.02 2.06 -3.39
CA ALA A 259 -13.86 2.60 -2.68
C ALA A 259 -13.68 1.92 -1.32
N ASP A 260 -12.54 2.22 -0.66
CA ASP A 260 -12.19 1.78 0.68
C ASP A 260 -12.29 0.24 0.83
N GLU A 261 -12.86 -0.27 1.91
CA GLU A 261 -13.05 -1.71 2.16
C GLU A 261 -13.89 -2.42 1.08
N LYS A 262 -14.83 -1.73 0.44
CA LYS A 262 -15.65 -2.29 -0.66
C LYS A 262 -14.83 -2.58 -1.91
N ALA A 263 -13.79 -1.79 -2.15
CA ALA A 263 -12.86 -2.04 -3.26
C ALA A 263 -12.07 -3.33 -3.03
N LEU A 264 -11.67 -3.58 -1.79
CA LEU A 264 -10.99 -4.81 -1.41
C LEU A 264 -11.90 -6.04 -1.55
N ASP A 265 -13.13 -5.94 -1.04
CA ASP A 265 -14.16 -6.98 -1.18
C ASP A 265 -14.41 -7.34 -2.66
N TYR A 266 -14.49 -6.31 -3.54
CA TYR A 266 -14.65 -6.51 -4.98
C TYR A 266 -13.49 -7.33 -5.59
N ILE A 267 -12.24 -6.99 -5.25
CA ILE A 267 -11.06 -7.72 -5.73
C ILE A 267 -11.10 -9.15 -5.21
N PHE A 268 -11.28 -9.34 -3.91
CA PHE A 268 -11.22 -10.66 -3.26
C PHE A 268 -12.29 -11.61 -3.78
N LYS A 269 -13.52 -11.15 -3.96
CA LYS A 269 -14.59 -11.96 -4.57
C LYS A 269 -14.21 -12.57 -5.92
N LYS A 270 -13.44 -11.84 -6.74
CA LYS A 270 -13.04 -12.30 -8.07
C LYS A 270 -11.87 -13.28 -8.06
N VAL A 271 -10.96 -13.20 -7.09
CA VAL A 271 -9.70 -13.98 -7.11
C VAL A 271 -9.64 -15.07 -6.03
N TYR A 272 -10.35 -14.94 -4.93
CA TYR A 272 -10.25 -15.81 -3.75
C TYR A 272 -10.26 -17.29 -4.05
N LYS A 273 -11.23 -17.78 -4.85
CA LYS A 273 -11.36 -19.21 -5.15
C LYS A 273 -10.11 -19.80 -5.81
N LYS A 274 -9.45 -19.03 -6.67
CA LYS A 274 -8.21 -19.45 -7.34
C LYS A 274 -7.04 -19.48 -6.37
N LEU A 275 -6.91 -18.42 -5.56
CA LEU A 275 -5.84 -18.26 -4.59
C LEU A 275 -5.92 -19.31 -3.49
N ASN A 276 -7.09 -19.48 -2.89
CA ASN A 276 -7.32 -20.43 -1.81
C ASN A 276 -7.05 -21.89 -2.23
N LYS A 277 -7.40 -22.26 -3.46
CA LYS A 277 -7.10 -23.60 -4.01
C LYS A 277 -5.59 -23.90 -4.02
N LYS A 278 -4.76 -22.86 -4.09
CA LYS A 278 -3.30 -22.94 -4.15
C LYS A 278 -2.62 -22.62 -2.82
N GLY A 279 -3.38 -22.25 -1.80
CA GLY A 279 -2.85 -21.81 -0.51
C GLY A 279 -2.13 -20.45 -0.58
N ILE A 280 -2.45 -19.62 -1.59
CA ILE A 280 -1.84 -18.30 -1.78
C ILE A 280 -2.68 -17.25 -1.08
N GLU A 281 -2.04 -16.37 -0.31
CA GLU A 281 -2.65 -15.25 0.38
C GLU A 281 -2.29 -13.90 -0.29
N ILE A 282 -3.15 -12.90 -0.13
CA ILE A 282 -2.87 -11.53 -0.60
C ILE A 282 -2.22 -10.72 0.50
N ILE A 283 -1.27 -9.88 0.12
CA ILE A 283 -0.74 -8.75 0.90
C ILE A 283 -1.26 -7.46 0.28
N ILE A 284 -1.57 -6.47 1.13
CA ILE A 284 -1.86 -5.10 0.72
C ILE A 284 -1.02 -4.10 1.51
N GLU A 285 -0.66 -2.98 0.86
CA GLU A 285 0.13 -1.87 1.43
C GLU A 285 -0.67 -0.55 1.42
N PRO A 286 -1.83 -0.47 2.10
CA PRO A 286 -2.65 0.73 2.08
C PRO A 286 -1.97 1.88 2.82
N GLY A 287 -1.96 3.06 2.18
CA GLY A 287 -1.55 4.31 2.81
C GLY A 287 -2.75 5.21 3.03
N ARG A 288 -3.20 5.90 1.96
CA ARG A 288 -4.27 6.90 2.02
C ARG A 288 -5.59 6.36 2.55
N SER A 289 -5.97 5.15 2.20
CA SER A 289 -7.22 4.55 2.65
C SER A 289 -7.26 4.29 4.17
N LEU A 290 -6.11 4.02 4.79
CA LEU A 290 -6.02 3.95 6.25
C LEU A 290 -5.95 5.33 6.91
N LEU A 291 -5.54 6.36 6.17
CA LEU A 291 -5.41 7.73 6.67
C LEU A 291 -6.65 8.62 6.40
N LYS A 292 -7.71 8.06 5.85
CA LYS A 292 -8.96 8.78 5.62
C LYS A 292 -9.49 9.32 6.95
N ASN A 293 -9.71 10.64 7.03
CA ASN A 293 -10.23 11.34 8.21
C ASN A 293 -9.36 11.18 9.48
N VAL A 294 -8.08 10.85 9.34
CA VAL A 294 -7.16 10.55 10.45
C VAL A 294 -6.46 11.78 11.00
N GLY A 295 -6.57 12.92 10.36
CA GLY A 295 -5.90 14.09 10.90
C GLY A 295 -6.22 15.41 10.21
N VAL A 296 -5.79 16.47 10.85
CA VAL A 296 -5.94 17.87 10.41
C VAL A 296 -4.73 18.68 10.83
N SER A 297 -4.41 19.71 10.04
CA SER A 297 -3.32 20.67 10.28
C SER A 297 -3.86 22.07 10.42
#